data_802aebbe27244338c5d277cbaf1bb835
#
_entry.id   802aebbe27244338c5d277cbaf1bb835
#
_cell.length_a   1.000
_cell.length_b   1.000
_cell.length_c   1.000
_cell.angle_alpha   90.00
_cell.angle_beta   90.00
_cell.angle_gamma   90.00
#
_symmetry.space_group_name_H-M   'P 1'
#
loop_
_entity.id
_entity.type
_entity.pdbx_description
1 polymer ?
#
loop_
_entity_poly.entity_id
_entity_poly.type
_entity_poly.pdbx_seq_one_letter_code
_entity_poly.pdbx_strand_id
1 'polypeptide(L)'
;VCCRNCGMGPCRISPKTPRGLCGADEHTIVGRNYARMCAGGTAAHSDHARDITHTLGLTTPGGAYQVAEPEKLKEFAQFMGVDPEGKDIYELAHEVSEVCLMEFGKPHGVSKLLARAPKVRQDIWKEYGIEPRAIDREIATVMHSTHIGCCADIDALVHMAFRCSMADGWAGSMIGTMLSDILFGTPKPVHTEANLNVLDGNNVNIILHGHEPTL
;
A
#
# COMPACT_ATOMS: atom_id res chain seq x y z
N VAL A 1 -18.96 23.32 -4.25
CA VAL A 1 -18.19 22.23 -3.60
C VAL A 1 -18.93 21.79 -2.33
N CYS A 2 -18.92 20.47 -2.04
CA CYS A 2 -19.50 19.89 -0.83
C CYS A 2 -18.43 19.21 0.01
N CYS A 3 -18.46 19.44 1.34
CA CYS A 3 -17.62 18.72 2.29
C CYS A 3 -18.47 17.77 3.13
N ARG A 4 -18.02 16.51 3.25
CA ARG A 4 -18.64 15.46 4.07
C ARG A 4 -17.63 14.80 5.02
N ASN A 5 -16.56 15.52 5.37
CA ASN A 5 -15.43 14.94 6.10
C ASN A 5 -15.62 14.88 7.63
N CYS A 6 -16.71 15.38 8.15
CA CYS A 6 -17.01 15.32 9.59
C CYS A 6 -18.51 15.28 9.88
N GLY A 7 -18.90 14.94 11.11
CA GLY A 7 -20.28 14.87 11.55
C GLY A 7 -21.02 16.21 11.65
N MET A 8 -20.30 17.35 11.53
CA MET A 8 -20.91 18.70 11.54
C MET A 8 -21.44 19.12 10.16
N GLY A 9 -21.08 18.38 9.11
CA GLY A 9 -21.55 18.59 7.74
C GLY A 9 -22.89 17.89 7.45
N PRO A 10 -23.27 17.82 6.16
CA PRO A 10 -22.51 18.30 5.00
C PRO A 10 -22.46 19.82 4.89
N CYS A 11 -21.30 20.38 4.52
CA CYS A 11 -21.15 21.80 4.21
C CYS A 11 -21.17 22.00 2.70
N ARG A 12 -22.09 22.82 2.21
CA ARG A 12 -22.16 23.22 0.80
C ARG A 12 -21.56 24.60 0.63
N ILE A 13 -20.50 24.70 -0.16
CA ILE A 13 -19.83 25.96 -0.47
C ILE A 13 -20.42 26.55 -1.75
N SER A 14 -20.79 27.81 -1.68
CA SER A 14 -21.34 28.60 -2.78
C SER A 14 -20.91 30.06 -2.62
N PRO A 15 -21.13 30.95 -3.63
CA PRO A 15 -20.84 32.38 -3.49
C PRO A 15 -21.51 33.04 -2.27
N LYS A 16 -22.68 32.53 -1.84
CA LYS A 16 -23.41 33.04 -0.67
C LYS A 16 -22.89 32.45 0.65
N THR A 17 -22.26 31.31 0.63
CA THR A 17 -21.72 30.58 1.79
C THR A 17 -20.31 30.10 1.46
N PRO A 18 -19.31 30.99 1.45
CA PRO A 18 -17.98 30.69 0.90
C PRO A 18 -17.13 29.80 1.82
N ARG A 19 -17.58 29.50 3.04
CA ARG A 19 -16.85 28.69 4.01
C ARG A 19 -17.76 27.68 4.69
N GLY A 20 -17.20 26.52 5.00
CA GLY A 20 -17.86 25.53 5.84
C GLY A 20 -17.86 25.92 7.31
N LEU A 21 -18.50 25.11 8.15
CA LEU A 21 -18.65 25.34 9.58
C LEU A 21 -17.31 25.52 10.32
N CYS A 22 -16.28 24.76 9.88
CA CYS A 22 -14.92 24.85 10.42
C CYS A 22 -14.05 25.92 9.77
N GLY A 23 -14.62 26.80 8.93
CA GLY A 23 -13.88 27.84 8.21
C GLY A 23 -13.24 27.39 6.89
N ALA A 24 -13.28 26.11 6.55
CA ALA A 24 -12.71 25.59 5.32
C ALA A 24 -13.41 26.20 4.09
N ASP A 25 -12.61 26.71 3.15
CA ASP A 25 -13.06 27.17 1.84
C ASP A 25 -13.06 26.02 0.81
N GLU A 26 -13.36 26.34 -0.43
CA GLU A 26 -13.43 25.37 -1.52
C GLU A 26 -12.09 24.71 -1.78
N HIS A 27 -10.97 25.41 -1.71
CA HIS A 27 -9.62 24.89 -1.93
C HIS A 27 -9.23 23.91 -0.85
N THR A 28 -9.43 24.28 0.41
CA THR A 28 -9.23 23.38 1.57
C THR A 28 -10.04 22.10 1.45
N ILE A 29 -11.31 22.21 1.04
CA ILE A 29 -12.19 21.04 0.89
C ILE A 29 -11.69 20.11 -0.23
N VAL A 30 -11.28 20.67 -1.37
CA VAL A 30 -10.72 19.87 -2.47
C VAL A 30 -9.42 19.21 -2.05
N GLY A 31 -8.50 19.92 -1.40
CA GLY A 31 -7.25 19.34 -0.89
C GLY A 31 -7.48 18.22 0.12
N ARG A 32 -8.43 18.40 1.06
CA ARG A 32 -8.81 17.35 2.02
C ARG A 32 -9.41 16.12 1.33
N ASN A 33 -10.30 16.31 0.36
CA ASN A 33 -10.89 15.19 -0.40
C ASN A 33 -9.83 14.45 -1.19
N TYR A 34 -8.92 15.15 -1.85
CA TYR A 34 -7.80 14.55 -2.58
C TYR A 34 -6.92 13.70 -1.64
N ALA A 35 -6.49 14.27 -0.51
CA ALA A 35 -5.68 13.53 0.46
C ALA A 35 -6.39 12.28 0.99
N ARG A 36 -7.70 12.36 1.24
CA ARG A 36 -8.50 11.20 1.68
C ARG A 36 -8.65 10.13 0.60
N MET A 37 -8.74 10.52 -0.68
CA MET A 37 -8.72 9.55 -1.80
C MET A 37 -7.39 8.79 -1.84
N CYS A 38 -6.25 9.49 -1.68
CA CYS A 38 -4.94 8.84 -1.57
C CYS A 38 -4.91 7.88 -0.37
N ALA A 39 -5.39 8.31 0.79
CA ALA A 39 -5.44 7.46 1.98
C ALA A 39 -6.36 6.24 1.80
N GLY A 40 -7.47 6.39 1.07
CA GLY A 40 -8.36 5.28 0.73
C GLY A 40 -7.69 4.23 -0.16
N GLY A 41 -6.95 4.67 -1.18
CA GLY A 41 -6.16 3.77 -2.03
C GLY A 41 -5.05 3.07 -1.25
N THR A 42 -4.30 3.81 -0.44
CA THR A 42 -3.26 3.25 0.43
C THR A 42 -3.84 2.21 1.40
N ALA A 43 -5.02 2.49 1.99
CA ALA A 43 -5.69 1.56 2.89
C ALA A 43 -6.07 0.24 2.19
N ALA A 44 -6.61 0.31 0.97
CA ALA A 44 -6.99 -0.87 0.19
C ALA A 44 -5.79 -1.77 -0.10
N HIS A 45 -4.69 -1.21 -0.61
CA HIS A 45 -3.48 -1.97 -0.90
C HIS A 45 -2.76 -2.45 0.38
N SER A 46 -2.78 -1.65 1.43
CA SER A 46 -2.21 -2.01 2.74
C SER A 46 -2.91 -3.23 3.33
N ASP A 47 -4.23 -3.24 3.34
CA ASP A 47 -5.00 -4.35 3.90
C ASP A 47 -4.79 -5.63 3.10
N HIS A 48 -4.84 -5.55 1.77
CA HIS A 48 -4.49 -6.67 0.89
C HIS A 48 -3.07 -7.19 1.14
N ALA A 49 -2.07 -6.31 1.23
CA ALA A 49 -0.69 -6.72 1.52
C ALA A 49 -0.54 -7.36 2.90
N ARG A 50 -1.34 -6.93 3.88
CA ARG A 50 -1.40 -7.53 5.22
C ARG A 50 -1.95 -8.95 5.16
N ASP A 51 -3.02 -9.19 4.40
CA ASP A 51 -3.59 -10.53 4.21
C ASP A 51 -2.59 -11.49 3.53
N ILE A 52 -1.87 -11.01 2.51
CA ILE A 52 -0.78 -11.78 1.87
C ILE A 52 0.34 -12.09 2.89
N THR A 53 0.66 -11.12 3.75
CA THR A 53 1.68 -11.30 4.79
C THR A 53 1.26 -12.37 5.80
N HIS A 54 0.01 -12.34 6.26
CA HIS A 54 -0.54 -13.40 7.11
C HIS A 54 -0.54 -14.76 6.41
N THR A 55 -0.89 -14.79 5.12
CA THR A 55 -0.86 -16.03 4.32
C THR A 55 0.55 -16.63 4.27
N LEU A 56 1.60 -15.82 4.12
CA LEU A 56 2.98 -16.29 4.20
C LEU A 56 3.29 -16.93 5.56
N GLY A 57 2.86 -16.28 6.65
CA GLY A 57 3.04 -16.81 8.02
C GLY A 57 2.29 -18.12 8.30
N LEU A 58 1.28 -18.45 7.49
CA LEU A 58 0.49 -19.68 7.61
C LEU A 58 1.04 -20.84 6.74
N THR A 59 2.13 -20.64 6.02
CA THR A 59 2.73 -21.70 5.20
C THR A 59 3.29 -22.80 6.07
N THR A 60 3.04 -24.07 5.68
CA THR A 60 3.54 -25.26 6.38
C THR A 60 3.83 -26.38 5.38
N PRO A 61 4.71 -27.35 5.71
CA PRO A 61 4.96 -28.49 4.87
C PRO A 61 3.66 -29.26 4.56
N GLY A 62 3.30 -29.37 3.28
CA GLY A 62 2.07 -30.05 2.85
C GLY A 62 0.76 -29.30 3.17
N GLY A 63 0.84 -28.08 3.67
CA GLY A 63 -0.31 -27.21 3.93
C GLY A 63 -0.97 -26.65 2.65
N ALA A 64 -2.03 -25.88 2.82
CA ALA A 64 -2.76 -25.27 1.71
C ALA A 64 -1.92 -24.23 0.93
N TYR A 65 -1.03 -23.53 1.64
CA TYR A 65 -0.10 -22.56 1.07
C TYR A 65 1.32 -23.07 1.19
N GLN A 66 2.09 -22.91 0.12
CA GLN A 66 3.48 -23.34 0.00
C GLN A 66 4.37 -22.16 -0.37
N VAL A 67 5.66 -22.26 -0.09
CA VAL A 67 6.66 -21.32 -0.61
C VAL A 67 7.09 -21.77 -2.00
N ALA A 68 6.68 -21.05 -3.04
CA ALA A 68 7.02 -21.36 -4.43
C ALA A 68 8.44 -20.89 -4.81
N GLU A 69 8.92 -19.80 -4.21
CA GLU A 69 10.23 -19.19 -4.53
C GLU A 69 11.13 -19.12 -3.28
N PRO A 70 11.73 -20.26 -2.84
CA PRO A 70 12.54 -20.31 -1.61
C PRO A 70 13.75 -19.37 -1.62
N GLU A 71 14.44 -19.25 -2.76
CA GLU A 71 15.63 -18.40 -2.88
C GLU A 71 15.26 -16.91 -2.80
N LYS A 72 14.12 -16.54 -3.38
CA LYS A 72 13.58 -15.17 -3.27
C LYS A 72 13.17 -14.85 -1.83
N LEU A 73 12.63 -15.82 -1.10
CA LEU A 73 12.34 -15.65 0.33
C LEU A 73 13.63 -15.41 1.13
N LYS A 74 14.71 -16.15 0.89
CA LYS A 74 15.99 -15.95 1.57
C LYS A 74 16.58 -14.58 1.28
N GLU A 75 16.58 -14.15 0.00
CA GLU A 75 17.04 -12.81 -0.38
C GLU A 75 16.23 -11.72 0.33
N PHE A 76 14.91 -11.87 0.31
CA PHE A 76 14.03 -10.90 0.96
C PHE A 76 14.16 -10.89 2.47
N ALA A 77 14.35 -12.05 3.10
CA ALA A 77 14.65 -12.19 4.52
C ALA A 77 15.90 -11.38 4.91
N GLN A 78 17.02 -11.58 4.20
CA GLN A 78 18.24 -10.82 4.42
C GLN A 78 18.02 -9.31 4.30
N PHE A 79 17.29 -8.88 3.27
CA PHE A 79 16.92 -7.48 3.11
C PHE A 79 16.09 -6.96 4.29
N MET A 80 15.16 -7.75 4.78
CA MET A 80 14.34 -7.42 5.95
C MET A 80 15.08 -7.57 7.29
N GLY A 81 16.33 -8.07 7.26
CA GLY A 81 17.19 -8.23 8.45
C GLY A 81 16.90 -9.51 9.23
N VAL A 82 16.31 -10.48 8.59
CA VAL A 82 16.14 -11.84 9.10
C VAL A 82 17.25 -12.71 8.53
N ASP A 83 18.00 -13.39 9.38
CA ASP A 83 19.06 -14.31 8.97
C ASP A 83 18.44 -15.64 8.49
N PRO A 84 18.66 -16.04 7.22
CA PRO A 84 18.13 -17.29 6.69
C PRO A 84 18.98 -18.53 7.03
N GLU A 85 20.18 -18.35 7.62
CA GLU A 85 21.12 -19.44 7.83
C GLU A 85 20.59 -20.46 8.88
N GLY A 86 20.64 -21.73 8.53
CA GLY A 86 20.24 -22.85 9.43
C GLY A 86 18.74 -22.99 9.66
N LYS A 87 17.90 -22.19 9.03
CA LYS A 87 16.43 -22.22 9.21
C LYS A 87 15.74 -23.05 8.14
N ASP A 88 14.70 -23.76 8.55
CA ASP A 88 13.71 -24.31 7.65
C ASP A 88 12.99 -23.19 6.87
N ILE A 89 12.55 -23.49 5.65
CA ILE A 89 11.94 -22.49 4.77
C ILE A 89 10.61 -21.94 5.34
N TYR A 90 9.85 -22.76 6.06
CA TYR A 90 8.58 -22.36 6.65
C TYR A 90 8.80 -21.56 7.96
N GLU A 91 9.82 -21.90 8.74
CA GLU A 91 10.26 -21.10 9.87
C GLU A 91 10.71 -19.71 9.42
N LEU A 92 11.50 -19.65 8.34
CA LEU A 92 11.94 -18.41 7.71
C LEU A 92 10.73 -17.58 7.20
N ALA A 93 9.75 -18.24 6.55
CA ALA A 93 8.54 -17.59 6.06
C ALA A 93 7.74 -16.96 7.21
N HIS A 94 7.61 -17.65 8.34
CA HIS A 94 6.94 -17.12 9.51
C HIS A 94 7.67 -15.88 10.06
N GLU A 95 8.99 -15.94 10.26
CA GLU A 95 9.76 -14.79 10.77
C GLU A 95 9.70 -13.58 9.80
N VAL A 96 9.80 -13.81 8.50
CA VAL A 96 9.66 -12.75 7.50
C VAL A 96 8.27 -12.11 7.54
N SER A 97 7.23 -12.93 7.71
CA SER A 97 5.86 -12.45 7.91
C SER A 97 5.77 -11.49 9.09
N GLU A 98 6.28 -11.88 10.27
CA GLU A 98 6.26 -11.05 11.46
C GLU A 98 6.99 -9.70 11.26
N VAL A 99 8.19 -9.74 10.65
CA VAL A 99 8.96 -8.53 10.37
C VAL A 99 8.24 -7.62 9.37
N CYS A 100 7.58 -8.19 8.35
CA CYS A 100 6.77 -7.43 7.41
C CYS A 100 5.55 -6.79 8.08
N LEU A 101 4.85 -7.50 8.98
CA LEU A 101 3.72 -6.97 9.73
C LEU A 101 4.13 -5.74 10.57
N MET A 102 5.35 -5.69 11.09
CA MET A 102 5.84 -4.53 11.83
C MET A 102 5.99 -3.27 10.97
N GLU A 103 6.20 -3.39 9.65
CA GLU A 103 6.28 -2.22 8.75
C GLU A 103 4.94 -1.47 8.63
N PHE A 104 3.81 -2.12 8.87
CA PHE A 104 2.49 -1.47 8.81
C PHE A 104 2.29 -0.46 9.93
N GLY A 105 2.68 -0.79 11.16
CA GLY A 105 2.34 -0.02 12.35
C GLY A 105 3.51 0.43 13.23
N LYS A 106 4.76 0.36 12.77
CA LYS A 106 5.91 0.73 13.59
C LYS A 106 5.85 2.17 14.08
N PRO A 107 6.23 2.44 15.34
CA PRO A 107 6.06 3.77 15.95
C PRO A 107 7.09 4.80 15.47
N HIS A 108 8.28 4.38 15.05
CA HIS A 108 9.40 5.25 14.71
C HIS A 108 10.11 4.84 13.42
N GLY A 109 10.89 5.77 12.84
CA GLY A 109 11.69 5.58 11.64
C GLY A 109 10.87 5.76 10.35
N VAL A 110 11.47 5.35 9.25
CA VAL A 110 10.87 5.32 7.91
C VAL A 110 10.72 3.87 7.44
N SER A 111 9.90 3.63 6.43
CA SER A 111 9.74 2.29 5.86
C SER A 111 11.07 1.76 5.31
N LYS A 112 11.40 0.53 5.69
CA LYS A 112 12.62 -0.16 5.26
C LYS A 112 12.64 -0.40 3.75
N LEU A 113 11.45 -0.59 3.17
CA LEU A 113 11.28 -0.89 1.74
C LEU A 113 11.79 0.24 0.82
N LEU A 114 11.86 1.49 1.32
CA LEU A 114 12.43 2.62 0.57
C LEU A 114 13.87 2.37 0.11
N ALA A 115 14.63 1.55 0.84
CA ALA A 115 16.00 1.20 0.50
C ALA A 115 16.12 0.39 -0.81
N ARG A 116 15.01 -0.18 -1.31
CA ARG A 116 15.00 -0.85 -2.63
C ARG A 116 14.90 0.12 -3.81
N ALA A 117 14.60 1.37 -3.55
CA ALA A 117 14.53 2.39 -4.60
C ALA A 117 15.94 2.81 -5.06
N PRO A 118 16.10 3.28 -6.30
CA PRO A 118 17.35 3.90 -6.75
C PRO A 118 17.76 5.07 -5.84
N LYS A 119 19.06 5.20 -5.55
CA LYS A 119 19.60 6.19 -4.63
C LYS A 119 19.12 7.62 -4.92
N VAL A 120 19.08 8.00 -6.20
CA VAL A 120 18.61 9.33 -6.62
C VAL A 120 17.14 9.59 -6.16
N ARG A 121 16.30 8.57 -6.14
CA ARG A 121 14.92 8.69 -5.64
C ARG A 121 14.88 8.86 -4.13
N GLN A 122 15.65 8.05 -3.41
CA GLN A 122 15.75 8.16 -1.95
C GLN A 122 16.20 9.56 -1.52
N ASP A 123 17.20 10.14 -2.20
CA ASP A 123 17.72 11.47 -1.88
C ASP A 123 16.65 12.55 -2.12
N ILE A 124 15.92 12.50 -3.24
CA ILE A 124 14.81 13.41 -3.53
C ILE A 124 13.71 13.28 -2.46
N TRP A 125 13.30 12.07 -2.11
CA TRP A 125 12.23 11.86 -1.12
C TRP A 125 12.62 12.36 0.26
N LYS A 126 13.88 12.20 0.63
CA LYS A 126 14.44 12.72 1.87
C LYS A 126 14.50 14.25 1.87
N GLU A 127 14.95 14.86 0.77
CA GLU A 127 15.00 16.31 0.60
C GLU A 127 13.62 16.95 0.76
N TYR A 128 12.60 16.35 0.14
CA TYR A 128 11.22 16.85 0.22
C TYR A 128 10.45 16.36 1.46
N GLY A 129 11.04 15.52 2.32
CA GLY A 129 10.41 15.02 3.54
C GLY A 129 9.17 14.14 3.29
N ILE A 130 9.11 13.46 2.14
CA ILE A 130 7.98 12.60 1.75
C ILE A 130 8.24 11.11 2.00
N GLU A 131 9.28 10.76 2.73
CA GLU A 131 9.53 9.39 3.17
C GLU A 131 8.43 8.94 4.15
N PRO A 132 7.71 7.84 3.84
CA PRO A 132 6.68 7.35 4.75
C PRO A 132 7.30 6.69 5.98
N ARG A 133 6.66 6.91 7.14
CA ARG A 133 7.11 6.39 8.45
C ARG A 133 6.68 4.95 8.67
N ALA A 134 5.38 4.71 8.54
CA ALA A 134 4.74 3.41 8.57
C ALA A 134 3.42 3.51 7.81
N ILE A 135 2.96 2.42 7.21
CA ILE A 135 1.84 2.44 6.26
C ILE A 135 0.57 2.97 6.95
N ASP A 136 0.14 2.33 8.03
CA ASP A 136 -1.08 2.70 8.76
C ASP A 136 -0.98 4.11 9.37
N ARG A 137 0.23 4.52 9.76
CA ARG A 137 0.46 5.84 10.34
C ARG A 137 0.23 6.97 9.34
N GLU A 138 0.60 6.79 8.08
CA GLU A 138 0.35 7.81 7.06
C GLU A 138 -1.14 7.92 6.75
N ILE A 139 -1.87 6.80 6.70
CA ILE A 139 -3.32 6.77 6.57
C ILE A 139 -3.98 7.52 7.73
N ALA A 140 -3.62 7.16 8.97
CA ALA A 140 -4.15 7.80 10.17
C ALA A 140 -3.85 9.31 10.21
N THR A 141 -2.65 9.73 9.78
CA THR A 141 -2.26 11.14 9.72
C THR A 141 -3.15 11.92 8.74
N VAL A 142 -3.39 11.38 7.55
CA VAL A 142 -4.28 12.01 6.56
C VAL A 142 -5.71 12.09 7.10
N MET A 143 -6.22 11.00 7.68
CA MET A 143 -7.58 10.95 8.23
C MET A 143 -7.78 11.96 9.37
N HIS A 144 -6.80 12.08 10.26
CA HIS A 144 -6.81 13.11 11.33
C HIS A 144 -6.73 14.51 10.75
N SER A 145 -5.73 14.81 9.91
CA SER A 145 -5.46 16.15 9.42
C SER A 145 -6.55 16.71 8.51
N THR A 146 -7.32 15.86 7.86
CA THR A 146 -8.44 16.25 6.99
C THR A 146 -9.78 16.37 7.71
N HIS A 147 -9.82 16.11 9.03
CA HIS A 147 -11.03 16.23 9.83
C HIS A 147 -11.31 17.68 10.23
N ILE A 148 -12.45 17.94 10.90
CA ILE A 148 -12.90 19.28 11.27
C ILE A 148 -11.82 20.08 12.02
N GLY A 149 -11.54 21.30 11.56
CA GLY A 149 -10.65 22.25 12.23
C GLY A 149 -9.17 21.88 12.27
N CYS A 150 -8.74 20.75 11.71
CA CYS A 150 -7.35 20.28 11.84
C CYS A 150 -6.41 21.03 10.89
N CYS A 151 -6.41 20.72 9.60
CA CYS A 151 -5.51 21.33 8.62
C CYS A 151 -6.32 22.06 7.52
N ALA A 152 -5.95 23.30 7.23
CA ALA A 152 -6.50 24.09 6.12
C ALA A 152 -5.42 24.50 5.10
N ASP A 153 -4.16 24.21 5.39
CA ASP A 153 -3.03 24.48 4.50
C ASP A 153 -2.99 23.46 3.36
N ILE A 154 -3.09 23.95 2.13
CA ILE A 154 -3.15 23.10 0.93
C ILE A 154 -1.80 22.41 0.69
N ASP A 155 -0.70 23.10 0.87
CA ASP A 155 0.63 22.54 0.66
C ASP A 155 0.89 21.39 1.65
N ALA A 156 0.52 21.58 2.91
CA ALA A 156 0.60 20.53 3.93
C ALA A 156 -0.30 19.33 3.60
N LEU A 157 -1.52 19.57 3.09
CA LEU A 157 -2.44 18.49 2.68
C LEU A 157 -1.89 17.70 1.50
N VAL A 158 -1.35 18.37 0.49
CA VAL A 158 -0.73 17.73 -0.68
C VAL A 158 0.52 16.97 -0.28
N HIS A 159 1.37 17.54 0.58
CA HIS A 159 2.55 16.87 1.12
C HIS A 159 2.20 15.58 1.89
N MET A 160 1.16 15.61 2.72
CA MET A 160 0.67 14.41 3.40
C MET A 160 0.13 13.37 2.42
N ALA A 161 -0.56 13.80 1.34
CA ALA A 161 -1.05 12.91 0.30
C ALA A 161 0.11 12.21 -0.44
N PHE A 162 1.20 12.94 -0.79
CA PHE A 162 2.40 12.35 -1.37
C PHE A 162 3.02 11.30 -0.45
N ARG A 163 3.21 11.63 0.83
CA ARG A 163 3.80 10.69 1.79
C ARG A 163 2.91 9.44 1.99
N CYS A 164 1.60 9.62 1.99
CA CYS A 164 0.65 8.51 2.06
C CYS A 164 0.73 7.64 0.80
N SER A 165 0.81 8.23 -0.39
CA SER A 165 0.98 7.50 -1.65
C SER A 165 2.32 6.76 -1.72
N MET A 166 3.38 7.31 -1.12
CA MET A 166 4.67 6.62 -0.98
C MET A 166 4.56 5.41 -0.03
N ALA A 167 3.73 5.51 1.03
CA ALA A 167 3.45 4.39 1.91
C ALA A 167 2.71 3.25 1.19
N ASP A 168 1.88 3.57 0.20
CA ASP A 168 1.28 2.60 -0.69
C ASP A 168 2.36 1.94 -1.58
N GLY A 169 2.92 2.69 -2.54
CA GLY A 169 3.74 2.14 -3.60
C GLY A 169 5.09 1.56 -3.14
N TRP A 170 5.76 2.23 -2.17
CA TRP A 170 7.10 1.87 -1.70
C TRP A 170 7.12 1.23 -0.31
N ALA A 171 5.98 0.80 0.19
CA ALA A 171 5.90 0.02 1.42
C ALA A 171 4.84 -1.09 1.28
N GLY A 172 3.55 -0.79 1.40
CA GLY A 172 2.49 -1.80 1.39
C GLY A 172 2.43 -2.63 0.12
N SER A 173 2.31 -1.98 -1.04
CA SER A 173 2.27 -2.67 -2.34
C SER A 173 3.56 -3.44 -2.63
N MET A 174 4.72 -2.94 -2.19
CA MET A 174 5.98 -3.65 -2.37
C MET A 174 6.05 -4.92 -1.51
N ILE A 175 5.59 -4.87 -0.25
CA ILE A 175 5.45 -6.07 0.58
C ILE A 175 4.53 -7.07 -0.12
N GLY A 176 3.32 -6.65 -0.48
CA GLY A 176 2.34 -7.52 -1.13
C GLY A 176 2.88 -8.19 -2.38
N THR A 177 3.53 -7.42 -3.27
CA THR A 177 4.12 -7.95 -4.51
C THR A 177 5.24 -8.95 -4.24
N MET A 178 6.18 -8.61 -3.34
CA MET A 178 7.29 -9.51 -3.01
C MET A 178 6.80 -10.83 -2.41
N LEU A 179 5.84 -10.76 -1.50
CA LEU A 179 5.30 -11.96 -0.85
C LEU A 179 4.39 -12.77 -1.76
N SER A 180 3.65 -12.13 -2.69
CA SER A 180 2.90 -12.83 -3.73
C SER A 180 3.82 -13.65 -4.63
N ASP A 181 4.93 -13.08 -5.07
CA ASP A 181 5.92 -13.79 -5.87
C ASP A 181 6.51 -14.99 -5.10
N ILE A 182 6.79 -14.82 -3.81
CA ILE A 182 7.32 -15.88 -2.94
C ILE A 182 6.31 -17.02 -2.79
N LEU A 183 5.03 -16.70 -2.61
CA LEU A 183 3.95 -17.67 -2.39
C LEU A 183 3.51 -18.37 -3.67
N PHE A 184 3.36 -17.64 -4.77
CA PHE A 184 2.68 -18.12 -5.98
C PHE A 184 3.61 -18.24 -7.20
N GLY A 185 4.84 -17.80 -7.08
CA GLY A 185 5.85 -17.77 -8.15
C GLY A 185 5.92 -16.42 -8.85
N THR A 186 7.12 -16.07 -9.29
CA THR A 186 7.37 -14.83 -10.05
C THR A 186 6.81 -14.96 -11.46
N PRO A 187 5.92 -14.06 -11.91
CA PRO A 187 5.38 -14.09 -13.26
C PRO A 187 6.49 -14.01 -14.32
N LYS A 188 6.38 -14.82 -15.35
CA LYS A 188 7.29 -14.82 -16.50
C LYS A 188 6.57 -14.28 -17.73
N PRO A 189 7.26 -13.57 -18.64
CA PRO A 189 6.67 -13.20 -19.92
C PRO A 189 6.19 -14.42 -20.66
N VAL A 190 4.95 -14.40 -21.13
CA VAL A 190 4.32 -15.44 -21.93
C VAL A 190 3.80 -14.87 -23.23
N HIS A 191 3.66 -15.69 -24.26
CA HIS A 191 2.99 -15.29 -25.49
C HIS A 191 1.51 -15.02 -25.20
N THR A 192 1.01 -13.87 -25.61
CA THR A 192 -0.39 -13.46 -25.39
C THR A 192 -1.01 -12.94 -26.69
N GLU A 193 -2.32 -13.05 -26.80
CA GLU A 193 -3.12 -12.45 -27.85
C GLU A 193 -4.14 -11.49 -27.22
N ALA A 194 -4.45 -10.41 -27.92
CA ALA A 194 -5.39 -9.38 -27.45
C ALA A 194 -6.27 -8.91 -28.61
N ASN A 195 -7.34 -9.61 -28.90
CA ASN A 195 -8.33 -9.25 -29.91
C ASN A 195 -9.67 -9.98 -29.65
N LEU A 196 -10.65 -9.78 -30.55
CA LEU A 196 -11.97 -10.40 -30.43
C LEU A 196 -11.97 -11.94 -30.54
N ASN A 197 -10.92 -12.54 -31.06
CA ASN A 197 -10.81 -13.99 -31.25
C ASN A 197 -10.10 -14.72 -30.11
N VAL A 198 -9.80 -14.03 -28.99
CA VAL A 198 -9.16 -14.69 -27.81
C VAL A 198 -10.11 -15.68 -27.12
N LEU A 199 -11.43 -15.48 -27.25
CA LEU A 199 -12.42 -16.42 -26.72
C LEU A 199 -12.64 -17.54 -27.74
N ASP A 200 -12.42 -18.78 -27.32
CA ASP A 200 -12.61 -19.97 -28.13
C ASP A 200 -13.86 -20.75 -27.65
N GLY A 201 -14.80 -20.94 -28.57
CA GLY A 201 -16.05 -21.66 -28.27
C GLY A 201 -15.89 -23.15 -27.97
N ASN A 202 -14.72 -23.73 -28.27
CA ASN A 202 -14.42 -25.14 -28.02
C ASN A 202 -13.71 -25.37 -26.68
N ASN A 203 -13.34 -24.30 -25.98
CA ASN A 203 -12.60 -24.33 -24.72
C ASN A 203 -13.38 -23.69 -23.58
N VAL A 204 -12.97 -23.97 -22.35
CA VAL A 204 -13.41 -23.21 -21.17
C VAL A 204 -12.62 -21.89 -21.16
N ASN A 205 -13.34 -20.78 -21.28
CA ASN A 205 -12.75 -19.46 -21.23
C ASN A 205 -12.85 -18.93 -19.81
N ILE A 206 -11.72 -18.56 -19.20
CA ILE A 206 -11.65 -17.94 -17.87
C ILE A 206 -11.34 -16.46 -18.05
N ILE A 207 -12.24 -15.60 -17.59
CA ILE A 207 -12.07 -14.14 -17.64
C ILE A 207 -11.69 -13.66 -16.26
N LEU A 208 -10.47 -13.13 -16.12
CA LEU A 208 -9.96 -12.54 -14.89
C LEU A 208 -10.17 -11.02 -14.95
N HIS A 209 -10.74 -10.47 -13.89
CA HIS A 209 -10.91 -9.03 -13.74
C HIS A 209 -10.33 -8.56 -12.41
N GLY A 210 -9.27 -7.75 -12.47
CA GLY A 210 -8.55 -7.25 -11.29
C GLY A 210 -7.16 -7.82 -11.14
N HIS A 211 -6.67 -7.90 -9.90
CA HIS A 211 -5.30 -8.28 -9.55
C HIS A 211 -5.28 -9.53 -8.66
N GLU A 212 -5.76 -10.65 -9.17
CA GLU A 212 -5.77 -11.91 -8.41
C GLU A 212 -4.56 -12.78 -8.82
N PRO A 213 -3.50 -12.84 -7.99
CA PRO A 213 -2.28 -13.58 -8.32
C PRO A 213 -2.45 -15.11 -8.20
N THR A 214 -3.51 -15.58 -7.56
CA THR A 214 -3.77 -17.03 -7.38
C THR A 214 -4.45 -17.68 -8.57
N LEU A 215 -4.94 -16.91 -9.53
CA LEU A 215 -5.58 -17.36 -10.77
C LEU A 215 -4.68 -17.09 -11.96
#